data_1ff51fb44509d823aae71eaea2515917
#
_entry.id   1ff51fb44509d823aae71eaea2515917
#
_cell.length_a   1.000
_cell.length_b   1.000
_cell.length_c   1.000
_cell.angle_alpha   90.00
_cell.angle_beta   90.00
_cell.angle_gamma   90.00
#
_symmetry.space_group_name_H-M   'P 1'
#
loop_
_entity.id
_entity.type
_entity.pdbx_description
1 polymer ?
#
loop_
_entity_poly.entity_id
_entity_poly.type
_entity_poly.pdbx_seq_one_letter_code
_entity_poly.pdbx_strand_id
1 'polypeptide(L)'
;MIKELSPLFNQRLRRIRTLCSIRLNQTSRGTEPEIVDSKSVNLGSTPELYGLFSSHHAARTKLKTLAHQHLLCMSVLGLEKTSKRGCFGLQIKTCLGACVGKEERQTHDERLFSALADSQVELWPFSGPIDLIEEADGWVQRHRVNSWCYLGTQCSKSGEAGKPSKLEPHGFDLDSYKILVKPIMLKTIKVELVS
;
A
#
# COMPACT_ATOMS: atom_id res chain seq x y z
N MET A 1 -5.49 11.94 16.06
CA MET A 1 -6.45 12.20 17.14
C MET A 1 -6.72 10.96 18.02
N ILE A 2 -7.44 9.89 17.60
CA ILE A 2 -7.73 8.74 18.49
C ILE A 2 -6.45 8.03 18.97
N LYS A 3 -5.45 7.91 18.12
CA LYS A 3 -4.14 7.30 18.45
C LYS A 3 -3.32 8.16 19.42
N GLU A 4 -3.41 9.47 19.30
CA GLU A 4 -2.69 10.46 20.13
C GLU A 4 -3.39 10.70 21.48
N LEU A 5 -4.70 10.95 21.45
CA LEU A 5 -5.47 11.24 22.65
C LEU A 5 -5.82 9.99 23.47
N SER A 6 -5.61 8.81 22.91
CA SER A 6 -5.83 7.52 23.58
C SER A 6 -7.10 7.45 24.43
N PRO A 7 -8.29 7.80 23.89
CA PRO A 7 -9.52 7.86 24.66
C PRO A 7 -9.88 6.49 25.23
N LEU A 8 -10.40 6.45 26.46
CA LEU A 8 -10.61 5.24 27.26
C LEU A 8 -11.42 4.15 26.53
N PHE A 9 -12.44 4.54 25.78
CA PHE A 9 -13.38 3.60 25.15
C PHE A 9 -12.98 3.10 23.76
N ASN A 10 -11.94 3.66 23.12
CA ASN A 10 -11.51 3.30 21.77
C ASN A 10 -10.21 2.48 21.75
N GLN A 11 -10.07 1.51 22.66
CA GLN A 11 -8.85 0.71 22.83
C GLN A 11 -8.39 0.01 21.53
N ARG A 12 -9.31 -0.48 20.70
CA ARG A 12 -8.99 -1.16 19.44
C ARG A 12 -8.36 -0.23 18.38
N LEU A 13 -8.65 1.06 18.43
CA LEU A 13 -8.14 2.07 17.49
C LEU A 13 -6.82 2.71 17.94
N ARG A 14 -6.37 2.45 19.16
CA ARG A 14 -5.10 2.98 19.69
C ARG A 14 -3.87 2.32 19.08
N ARG A 15 -3.98 1.04 18.69
CA ARG A 15 -2.85 0.30 18.13
C ARG A 15 -2.72 0.59 16.64
N ILE A 16 -1.55 1.05 16.22
CA ILE A 16 -1.16 1.05 14.81
C ILE A 16 -1.08 -0.40 14.38
N ARG A 17 -1.98 -0.83 13.49
CA ARG A 17 -1.95 -2.19 12.96
C ARG A 17 -0.82 -2.30 11.95
N THR A 18 -0.06 -3.36 12.01
CA THR A 18 0.88 -3.72 10.96
C THR A 18 0.07 -3.94 9.68
N LEU A 19 0.34 -3.11 8.67
CA LEU A 19 -0.26 -3.27 7.35
C LEU A 19 0.54 -4.27 6.55
N CYS A 20 -0.13 -4.97 5.63
CA CYS A 20 0.49 -5.89 4.68
C CYS A 20 0.18 -5.43 3.26
N SER A 21 1.06 -5.76 2.33
CA SER A 21 0.88 -5.54 0.89
C SER A 21 1.31 -6.79 0.12
N ILE A 22 0.82 -6.94 -1.10
CA ILE A 22 1.28 -7.96 -2.02
C ILE A 22 2.43 -7.34 -2.83
N ARG A 23 3.62 -7.94 -2.77
CA ARG A 23 4.76 -7.59 -3.61
C ARG A 23 4.89 -8.62 -4.73
N LEU A 24 5.16 -8.20 -5.95
CA LEU A 24 5.44 -9.07 -7.07
C LEU A 24 6.96 -9.18 -7.26
N ASN A 25 7.50 -10.37 -7.04
CA ASN A 25 8.91 -10.66 -7.21
C ASN A 25 9.14 -11.34 -8.55
N GLN A 26 10.08 -10.81 -9.35
CA GLN A 26 10.53 -11.45 -10.57
C GLN A 26 11.54 -12.56 -10.22
N THR A 27 11.25 -13.78 -10.61
CA THR A 27 12.11 -14.94 -10.42
C THR A 27 12.47 -15.59 -11.77
N SER A 28 13.42 -16.50 -11.80
CA SER A 28 13.73 -17.29 -13.01
C SER A 28 12.55 -18.14 -13.51
N ARG A 29 11.52 -18.34 -12.67
CA ARG A 29 10.31 -19.10 -13.01
C ARG A 29 9.13 -18.20 -13.38
N GLY A 30 9.30 -16.88 -13.37
CA GLY A 30 8.28 -15.87 -13.60
C GLY A 30 7.92 -15.10 -12.34
N THR A 31 6.82 -14.37 -12.36
CA THR A 31 6.38 -13.50 -11.27
C THR A 31 5.74 -14.29 -10.13
N GLU A 32 6.25 -14.12 -8.92
CA GLU A 32 5.73 -14.77 -7.72
C GLU A 32 5.25 -13.71 -6.70
N PRO A 33 3.98 -13.75 -6.25
CA PRO A 33 3.49 -12.83 -5.23
C PRO A 33 4.01 -13.23 -3.85
N GLU A 34 4.45 -12.23 -3.10
CA GLU A 34 4.85 -12.32 -1.69
C GLU A 34 4.02 -11.36 -0.86
N ILE A 35 3.59 -11.77 0.32
CA ILE A 35 2.92 -10.85 1.25
C ILE A 35 3.97 -10.30 2.20
N VAL A 36 4.20 -9.00 2.11
CA VAL A 36 5.14 -8.24 2.94
C VAL A 36 4.39 -7.39 3.96
N ASP A 37 5.02 -7.09 5.08
CA ASP A 37 4.43 -6.23 6.11
C ASP A 37 5.19 -4.90 6.29
N SER A 38 4.53 -3.92 6.90
CA SER A 38 5.08 -2.58 7.13
C SER A 38 6.25 -2.54 8.12
N LYS A 39 6.62 -3.67 8.74
CA LYS A 39 7.82 -3.78 9.57
C LYS A 39 9.03 -4.19 8.76
N SER A 40 8.81 -4.96 7.70
CA SER A 40 9.88 -5.47 6.83
C SER A 40 10.20 -4.54 5.66
N VAL A 41 9.22 -3.76 5.20
CA VAL A 41 9.38 -2.84 4.07
C VAL A 41 8.73 -1.49 4.34
N ASN A 42 9.28 -0.42 3.76
CA ASN A 42 8.61 0.88 3.74
C ASN A 42 7.55 0.88 2.63
N LEU A 43 6.27 0.79 3.01
CA LEU A 43 5.16 0.71 2.06
C LEU A 43 5.01 1.96 1.17
N GLY A 44 5.54 3.11 1.60
CA GLY A 44 5.48 4.35 0.83
C GLY A 44 6.59 4.54 -0.20
N SER A 45 7.67 3.75 -0.12
CA SER A 45 8.85 3.89 -0.99
C SER A 45 9.28 2.60 -1.69
N THR A 46 8.65 1.46 -1.35
CA THR A 46 8.93 0.17 -1.99
C THR A 46 8.10 0.05 -3.26
N PRO A 47 8.72 -0.19 -4.44
CA PRO A 47 7.99 -0.37 -5.68
C PRO A 47 7.23 -1.71 -5.73
N GLU A 48 6.32 -1.82 -6.70
CA GLU A 48 5.59 -3.06 -7.02
C GLU A 48 4.81 -3.65 -5.84
N LEU A 49 4.23 -2.77 -5.02
CA LEU A 49 3.29 -3.13 -3.97
C LEU A 49 1.85 -2.97 -4.44
N TYR A 50 1.00 -3.95 -4.09
CA TYR A 50 -0.39 -3.99 -4.50
C TYR A 50 -1.32 -4.22 -3.31
N GLY A 51 -2.22 -3.27 -3.09
CA GLY A 51 -3.19 -3.27 -2.00
C GLY A 51 -2.57 -3.06 -0.61
N LEU A 52 -3.35 -2.49 0.26
CA LEU A 52 -3.00 -2.28 1.67
C LEU A 52 -4.01 -3.04 2.53
N PHE A 53 -3.54 -4.06 3.23
CA PHE A 53 -4.37 -5.01 3.97
C PHE A 53 -4.08 -4.93 5.47
N SER A 54 -5.11 -5.17 6.28
CA SER A 54 -4.99 -5.20 7.74
C SER A 54 -4.33 -6.46 8.31
N SER A 55 -4.06 -7.46 7.48
CA SER A 55 -3.42 -8.72 7.87
C SER A 55 -2.97 -9.56 6.66
N HIS A 56 -2.02 -10.46 6.86
CA HIS A 56 -1.63 -11.48 5.87
C HIS A 56 -2.82 -12.32 5.39
N HIS A 57 -3.78 -12.62 6.29
CA HIS A 57 -4.98 -13.37 5.91
C HIS A 57 -5.84 -12.58 4.93
N ALA A 58 -6.03 -11.28 5.15
CA ALA A 58 -6.80 -10.43 4.23
C ALA A 58 -6.13 -10.33 2.85
N ALA A 59 -4.80 -10.15 2.80
CA ALA A 59 -4.04 -10.16 1.55
C ALA A 59 -4.17 -11.50 0.80
N ARG A 60 -4.02 -12.62 1.52
CA ARG A 60 -4.17 -13.96 0.96
C ARG A 60 -5.59 -14.23 0.44
N THR A 61 -6.62 -13.75 1.14
CA THR A 61 -8.02 -13.84 0.69
C THR A 61 -8.24 -13.03 -0.58
N LYS A 62 -7.67 -11.82 -0.68
CA LYS A 62 -7.73 -11.02 -1.91
C LYS A 62 -7.09 -11.76 -3.09
N LEU A 63 -5.89 -12.34 -2.91
CA LEU A 63 -5.24 -13.15 -3.96
C LEU A 63 -6.10 -14.34 -4.40
N LYS A 64 -6.75 -15.05 -3.46
CA LYS A 64 -7.67 -16.14 -3.81
C LYS A 64 -8.87 -15.65 -4.62
N THR A 65 -9.46 -14.53 -4.23
CA THR A 65 -10.57 -13.92 -4.97
C THR A 65 -10.15 -13.56 -6.39
N LEU A 66 -8.99 -12.91 -6.57
CA LEU A 66 -8.44 -12.59 -7.89
C LEU A 66 -8.13 -13.84 -8.71
N ALA A 67 -7.60 -14.91 -8.07
CA ALA A 67 -7.34 -16.17 -8.75
C ALA A 67 -8.61 -16.77 -9.35
N HIS A 68 -9.72 -16.73 -8.62
CA HIS A 68 -11.01 -17.21 -9.15
C HIS A 68 -11.56 -16.29 -10.26
N GLN A 69 -11.52 -14.98 -10.07
CA GLN A 69 -12.06 -14.01 -11.03
C GLN A 69 -11.31 -13.99 -12.36
N HIS A 70 -9.99 -14.19 -12.31
CA HIS A 70 -9.10 -14.06 -13.47
C HIS A 70 -8.49 -15.41 -13.92
N LEU A 71 -9.02 -16.54 -13.46
CA LEU A 71 -8.54 -17.88 -13.79
C LEU A 71 -7.03 -18.09 -13.54
N LEU A 72 -6.50 -17.41 -12.48
CA LEU A 72 -5.09 -17.54 -12.13
C LEU A 72 -4.83 -18.84 -11.38
N CYS A 73 -3.63 -19.36 -11.53
CA CYS A 73 -3.22 -20.61 -10.91
C CYS A 73 -2.86 -20.41 -9.42
N MET A 74 -3.67 -20.93 -8.51
CA MET A 74 -3.40 -20.82 -7.06
C MET A 74 -2.06 -21.43 -6.66
N SER A 75 -1.62 -22.47 -7.34
CA SER A 75 -0.33 -23.11 -7.09
C SER A 75 0.84 -22.21 -7.46
N VAL A 76 0.74 -21.53 -8.60
CA VAL A 76 1.71 -20.54 -9.07
C VAL A 76 1.75 -19.33 -8.14
N LEU A 77 0.60 -18.93 -7.59
CA LEU A 77 0.51 -17.87 -6.60
C LEU A 77 0.97 -18.29 -5.18
N GLY A 78 1.44 -19.52 -4.98
CA GLY A 78 1.85 -20.02 -3.67
C GLY A 78 0.69 -20.19 -2.66
N LEU A 79 -0.55 -20.25 -3.14
CA LEU A 79 -1.75 -20.39 -2.31
C LEU A 79 -2.12 -21.83 -2.01
N GLU A 80 -1.71 -22.77 -2.88
CA GLU A 80 -1.88 -24.21 -2.69
C GLU A 80 -0.66 -24.98 -3.21
N LYS A 81 -0.55 -26.25 -2.82
CA LYS A 81 0.50 -27.16 -3.30
C LYS A 81 0.14 -27.74 -4.67
N THR A 82 1.12 -27.86 -5.55
CA THR A 82 0.96 -28.52 -6.84
C THR A 82 1.04 -30.04 -6.67
N SER A 83 0.16 -30.78 -7.35
CA SER A 83 0.26 -32.23 -7.51
C SER A 83 0.80 -32.58 -8.89
N LYS A 84 1.14 -33.88 -9.13
CA LYS A 84 1.53 -34.36 -10.45
C LYS A 84 0.45 -34.16 -11.54
N ARG A 85 -0.82 -34.01 -11.13
CA ARG A 85 -1.97 -33.77 -12.02
C ARG A 85 -2.33 -32.28 -12.14
N GLY A 86 -1.51 -31.39 -11.59
CA GLY A 86 -1.76 -29.96 -11.50
C GLY A 86 -2.48 -29.55 -10.21
N CYS A 87 -2.89 -28.31 -10.16
CA CYS A 87 -3.63 -27.71 -9.04
C CYS A 87 -5.11 -28.16 -9.06
N PHE A 88 -5.79 -27.99 -7.94
CA PHE A 88 -7.24 -28.28 -7.86
C PHE A 88 -8.05 -27.43 -8.86
N GLY A 89 -7.70 -26.15 -9.02
CA GLY A 89 -8.35 -25.27 -10.00
C GLY A 89 -8.30 -25.78 -11.44
N LEU A 90 -7.24 -26.48 -11.84
CA LEU A 90 -7.15 -27.09 -13.16
C LEU A 90 -8.20 -28.21 -13.34
N GLN A 91 -8.43 -29.00 -12.29
CA GLN A 91 -9.38 -30.12 -12.33
C GLN A 91 -10.82 -29.62 -12.45
N ILE A 92 -11.15 -28.49 -11.84
CA ILE A 92 -12.49 -27.88 -11.86
C ILE A 92 -12.61 -26.73 -12.89
N LYS A 93 -11.63 -26.57 -13.78
CA LYS A 93 -11.61 -25.59 -14.88
C LYS A 93 -11.62 -24.12 -14.42
N THR A 94 -11.10 -23.82 -13.23
CA THR A 94 -10.88 -22.45 -12.71
C THR A 94 -9.42 -22.00 -12.81
N CYS A 95 -8.58 -22.75 -13.53
CA CYS A 95 -7.19 -22.46 -13.84
C CYS A 95 -6.87 -22.90 -15.26
N LEU A 96 -6.08 -22.15 -16.00
CA LEU A 96 -5.70 -22.44 -17.38
C LEU A 96 -4.47 -23.36 -17.50
N GLY A 97 -3.89 -23.78 -16.36
CA GLY A 97 -2.88 -24.83 -16.32
C GLY A 97 -1.43 -24.35 -16.33
N ALA A 98 -1.15 -23.12 -15.92
CA ALA A 98 0.22 -22.61 -15.79
C ALA A 98 1.11 -23.48 -14.89
N CYS A 99 0.55 -24.18 -13.88
CA CYS A 99 1.29 -25.10 -13.01
C CYS A 99 1.78 -26.39 -13.68
N VAL A 100 1.25 -26.74 -14.85
CA VAL A 100 1.61 -27.96 -15.62
C VAL A 100 2.06 -27.62 -17.05
N GLY A 101 2.32 -26.36 -17.36
CA GLY A 101 2.81 -25.92 -18.66
C GLY A 101 1.76 -25.92 -19.80
N LYS A 102 0.45 -26.01 -19.49
CA LYS A 102 -0.62 -25.88 -20.49
C LYS A 102 -0.83 -24.43 -20.91
N GLU A 103 -0.54 -23.51 -20.01
CA GLU A 103 -0.52 -22.07 -20.24
C GLU A 103 0.91 -21.56 -20.06
N GLU A 104 1.35 -20.68 -20.93
CA GLU A 104 2.65 -20.03 -20.80
C GLU A 104 2.69 -19.16 -19.54
N ARG A 105 3.82 -19.22 -18.83
CA ARG A 105 3.98 -18.49 -17.58
C ARG A 105 3.84 -16.98 -17.78
N GLN A 106 4.37 -16.45 -18.88
CA GLN A 106 4.26 -15.04 -19.20
C GLN A 106 2.80 -14.59 -19.32
N THR A 107 1.96 -15.34 -20.06
CA THR A 107 0.53 -15.02 -20.19
C THR A 107 -0.20 -15.03 -18.85
N HIS A 108 0.13 -16.00 -17.97
CA HIS A 108 -0.39 -16.03 -16.62
C HIS A 108 0.02 -14.78 -15.82
N ASP A 109 1.30 -14.39 -15.91
CA ASP A 109 1.85 -13.26 -15.17
C ASP A 109 1.27 -11.93 -15.66
N GLU A 110 1.08 -11.73 -16.96
CA GLU A 110 0.39 -10.57 -17.56
C GLU A 110 -1.04 -10.43 -17.01
N ARG A 111 -1.76 -11.54 -16.87
CA ARG A 111 -3.10 -11.56 -16.25
C ARG A 111 -3.05 -11.21 -14.76
N LEU A 112 -2.02 -11.68 -14.04
CA LEU A 112 -1.81 -11.32 -12.63
C LEU A 112 -1.56 -9.82 -12.48
N PHE A 113 -0.68 -9.24 -13.30
CA PHE A 113 -0.43 -7.79 -13.31
C PHE A 113 -1.70 -7.01 -13.60
N SER A 114 -2.45 -7.40 -14.64
CA SER A 114 -3.72 -6.76 -14.98
C SER A 114 -4.74 -6.83 -13.83
N ALA A 115 -4.84 -7.98 -13.16
CA ALA A 115 -5.76 -8.17 -12.04
C ALA A 115 -5.42 -7.34 -10.80
N LEU A 116 -4.15 -6.94 -10.65
CA LEU A 116 -3.67 -6.15 -9.51
C LEU A 116 -3.53 -4.66 -9.82
N ALA A 117 -3.58 -4.23 -11.09
CA ALA A 117 -3.27 -2.88 -11.54
C ALA A 117 -4.02 -1.79 -10.75
N ASP A 118 -5.33 -1.95 -10.57
CA ASP A 118 -6.17 -0.97 -9.85
C ASP A 118 -5.87 -0.87 -8.34
N SER A 119 -5.06 -1.78 -7.82
CA SER A 119 -4.69 -1.81 -6.40
C SER A 119 -3.23 -1.43 -6.16
N GLN A 120 -2.51 -0.96 -7.17
CA GLN A 120 -1.12 -0.52 -7.01
C GLN A 120 -1.01 0.57 -5.94
N VAL A 121 -0.01 0.43 -5.07
CA VAL A 121 0.29 1.43 -4.05
C VAL A 121 1.17 2.50 -4.68
N GLU A 122 0.71 3.74 -4.64
CA GLU A 122 1.45 4.87 -5.20
C GLU A 122 2.73 5.14 -4.42
N LEU A 123 3.83 5.26 -5.13
CA LEU A 123 5.11 5.63 -4.54
C LEU A 123 5.10 7.10 -4.12
N TRP A 124 5.87 7.40 -3.08
CA TRP A 124 6.10 8.78 -2.68
C TRP A 124 6.83 9.53 -3.81
N PRO A 125 6.23 10.61 -4.37
CA PRO A 125 6.75 11.23 -5.59
C PRO A 125 7.85 12.26 -5.35
N PHE A 126 8.30 12.46 -4.11
CA PHE A 126 9.29 13.46 -3.74
C PHE A 126 10.56 12.82 -3.18
N SER A 127 11.70 13.52 -3.30
CA SER A 127 12.98 13.06 -2.76
C SER A 127 13.09 13.15 -1.23
N GLY A 128 12.17 13.88 -0.57
CA GLY A 128 12.20 14.12 0.87
C GLY A 128 10.83 14.56 1.40
N PRO A 129 10.79 15.13 2.61
CA PRO A 129 9.56 15.66 3.20
C PRO A 129 9.03 16.86 2.43
N ILE A 130 7.72 17.05 2.51
CA ILE A 130 7.00 18.21 1.97
C ILE A 130 6.14 18.82 3.05
N ASP A 131 5.81 20.11 2.87
CA ASP A 131 4.76 20.79 3.61
C ASP A 131 3.55 21.01 2.69
N LEU A 132 2.38 20.52 3.11
CA LEU A 132 1.10 20.87 2.52
C LEU A 132 0.62 22.17 3.16
N ILE A 133 0.28 23.16 2.35
CA ILE A 133 -0.01 24.50 2.81
C ILE A 133 -1.51 24.78 2.74
N GLU A 134 -2.08 25.16 3.87
CA GLU A 134 -3.42 25.71 3.99
C GLU A 134 -3.34 27.15 4.50
N GLU A 135 -4.04 28.07 3.83
CA GLU A 135 -4.08 29.49 4.17
C GLU A 135 -5.53 29.92 4.37
N ALA A 136 -5.85 30.44 5.54
CA ALA A 136 -7.18 30.98 5.87
C ALA A 136 -7.08 32.09 6.94
N ASP A 137 -7.83 33.17 6.75
CA ASP A 137 -8.02 34.23 7.74
C ASP A 137 -6.71 34.83 8.33
N GLY A 138 -5.67 34.94 7.48
CA GLY A 138 -4.37 35.45 7.91
C GLY A 138 -3.53 34.44 8.70
N TRP A 139 -3.92 33.19 8.72
CA TRP A 139 -3.16 32.07 9.26
C TRP A 139 -2.65 31.15 8.16
N VAL A 140 -1.47 30.57 8.39
CA VAL A 140 -0.85 29.59 7.52
C VAL A 140 -0.62 28.31 8.33
N GLN A 141 -1.18 27.20 7.86
CA GLN A 141 -0.92 25.88 8.39
C GLN A 141 -0.03 25.11 7.44
N ARG A 142 1.03 24.49 7.98
CA ARG A 142 2.00 23.67 7.25
C ARG A 142 1.93 22.26 7.81
N HIS A 143 1.36 21.34 7.03
CA HIS A 143 1.23 19.94 7.39
C HIS A 143 2.39 19.17 6.81
N ARG A 144 3.35 18.78 7.63
CA ARG A 144 4.54 18.06 7.17
C ARG A 144 4.23 16.60 6.94
N VAL A 145 4.63 16.12 5.75
CA VAL A 145 4.42 14.73 5.30
C VAL A 145 5.71 14.20 4.68
N ASN A 146 6.04 12.93 4.93
CA ASN A 146 7.13 12.23 4.27
C ASN A 146 6.77 10.76 4.06
N SER A 147 7.01 10.25 2.85
CA SER A 147 6.71 8.86 2.49
C SER A 147 5.29 8.44 2.90
N TRP A 148 4.30 9.31 2.64
CA TRP A 148 2.89 9.19 3.02
C TRP A 148 2.62 9.19 4.53
N CYS A 149 3.64 9.43 5.36
CA CYS A 149 3.49 9.52 6.81
C CYS A 149 3.31 10.99 7.22
N TYR A 150 2.22 11.28 7.91
CA TYR A 150 2.01 12.58 8.52
C TYR A 150 2.94 12.74 9.71
N LEU A 151 3.70 13.85 9.74
CA LEU A 151 4.69 14.14 10.78
C LEU A 151 4.22 15.20 11.77
N GLY A 152 3.28 16.06 11.40
CA GLY A 152 2.75 17.09 12.27
C GLY A 152 2.33 18.35 11.52
N THR A 153 1.76 19.31 12.26
CA THR A 153 1.34 20.62 11.74
C THR A 153 2.04 21.74 12.47
N GLN A 154 2.48 22.73 11.73
CA GLN A 154 2.89 24.04 12.24
C GLN A 154 1.82 25.05 11.86
N CYS A 155 1.45 25.93 12.80
CA CYS A 155 0.52 27.02 12.56
C CYS A 155 1.23 28.36 12.90
N SER A 156 1.15 29.31 11.99
CA SER A 156 1.68 30.67 12.20
C SER A 156 0.73 31.69 11.61
N LYS A 157 0.83 32.92 12.08
CA LYS A 157 0.21 34.05 11.36
C LYS A 157 0.96 34.28 10.05
N SER A 158 0.24 34.76 9.04
CA SER A 158 0.83 35.09 7.75
C SER A 158 1.99 36.08 7.93
N GLY A 159 3.17 35.69 7.43
CA GLY A 159 4.40 36.49 7.56
C GLY A 159 5.27 36.17 8.78
N GLU A 160 4.84 35.32 9.70
CA GLU A 160 5.65 34.86 10.85
C GLU A 160 6.27 33.50 10.63
N ALA A 161 7.49 33.26 11.10
CA ALA A 161 8.11 31.95 11.12
C ALA A 161 7.43 31.08 12.19
N GLY A 162 6.78 30.00 11.76
CA GLY A 162 6.14 29.03 12.66
C GLY A 162 7.19 28.34 13.55
N LYS A 163 6.89 28.15 14.83
CA LYS A 163 7.73 27.31 15.70
C LYS A 163 7.63 25.85 15.27
N PRO A 164 8.76 25.14 15.12
CA PRO A 164 8.72 23.70 14.80
C PRO A 164 8.03 22.95 15.94
N SER A 165 6.93 22.27 15.65
CA SER A 165 6.39 21.25 16.56
C SER A 165 7.36 20.06 16.57
N LYS A 166 7.48 19.34 17.69
CA LYS A 166 8.19 18.05 17.70
C LYS A 166 7.47 17.11 16.73
N LEU A 167 8.12 16.86 15.60
CA LEU A 167 7.62 15.96 14.58
C LEU A 167 8.06 14.54 14.96
N GLU A 168 7.17 13.75 15.53
CA GLU A 168 7.43 12.34 15.76
C GLU A 168 6.90 11.55 14.56
N PRO A 169 7.76 10.77 13.88
CA PRO A 169 7.31 9.95 12.76
C PRO A 169 6.38 8.86 13.28
N HIS A 170 5.08 9.03 13.07
CA HIS A 170 4.15 7.92 13.13
C HIS A 170 4.36 7.10 11.85
N GLY A 171 4.60 5.79 11.97
CA GLY A 171 4.83 4.91 10.81
C GLY A 171 3.70 5.00 9.77
N PHE A 172 3.90 4.37 8.60
CA PHE A 172 2.93 4.37 7.50
C PHE A 172 1.54 3.98 8.00
N ASP A 173 0.56 4.86 7.76
CA ASP A 173 -0.82 4.72 8.21
C ASP A 173 -1.77 4.74 7.01
N LEU A 174 -2.69 3.76 6.95
CA LEU A 174 -3.63 3.60 5.84
C LEU A 174 -4.57 4.79 5.67
N ASP A 175 -5.02 5.39 6.78
CA ASP A 175 -5.97 6.50 6.73
C ASP A 175 -5.26 7.76 6.21
N SER A 176 -4.05 8.04 6.71
CA SER A 176 -3.20 9.12 6.20
C SER A 176 -2.89 8.93 4.71
N TYR A 177 -2.49 7.72 4.27
CA TYR A 177 -2.26 7.44 2.87
C TYR A 177 -3.49 7.74 2.00
N LYS A 178 -4.67 7.23 2.38
CA LYS A 178 -5.91 7.44 1.60
C LYS A 178 -6.32 8.91 1.51
N ILE A 179 -6.07 9.69 2.57
CA ILE A 179 -6.37 11.12 2.58
C ILE A 179 -5.40 11.88 1.68
N LEU A 180 -4.11 11.53 1.72
CA LEU A 180 -3.03 12.30 1.10
C LEU A 180 -2.81 11.94 -0.38
N VAL A 181 -2.98 10.66 -0.76
CA VAL A 181 -2.59 10.18 -2.08
C VAL A 181 -3.29 10.95 -3.20
N LYS A 182 -4.60 11.08 -3.13
CA LYS A 182 -5.38 11.72 -4.19
C LYS A 182 -5.08 13.22 -4.36
N PRO A 183 -5.09 14.06 -3.32
CA PRO A 183 -4.76 15.47 -3.45
C PRO A 183 -3.33 15.73 -3.95
N ILE A 184 -2.36 14.94 -3.50
CA ILE A 184 -0.96 15.09 -3.91
C ILE A 184 -0.76 14.67 -5.36
N MET A 185 -1.26 13.49 -5.75
CA MET A 185 -1.09 12.95 -7.10
C MET A 185 -1.84 13.80 -8.15
N LEU A 186 -3.01 14.35 -7.80
CA LEU A 186 -3.77 15.25 -8.68
C LEU A 186 -3.34 16.72 -8.57
N LYS A 187 -2.35 17.04 -7.72
CA LYS A 187 -1.83 18.41 -7.51
C LYS A 187 -2.94 19.42 -7.14
N THR A 188 -3.93 18.99 -6.36
CA THR A 188 -5.06 19.83 -5.92
C THR A 188 -4.77 20.61 -4.62
N ILE A 189 -3.64 20.36 -4.00
CA ILE A 189 -3.16 21.05 -2.79
C ILE A 189 -1.82 21.70 -3.06
N LYS A 190 -1.57 22.85 -2.43
CA LYS A 190 -0.28 23.56 -2.51
C LYS A 190 0.79 22.79 -1.74
N VAL A 191 1.90 22.47 -2.40
CA VAL A 191 3.03 21.71 -1.86
C VAL A 191 4.29 22.56 -1.86
N GLU A 192 5.02 22.57 -0.76
CA GLU A 192 6.36 23.17 -0.65
C GLU A 192 7.36 22.07 -0.26
N LEU A 193 8.51 22.01 -0.96
CA LEU A 193 9.60 21.11 -0.62
C LEU A 193 10.31 21.64 0.65
N VAL A 194 10.63 20.71 1.54
CA VAL A 194 11.40 21.02 2.74
C VAL A 194 12.87 20.77 2.43
N SER A 195 13.66 21.84 2.46
CA SER A 195 15.12 21.81 2.31
C SER A 195 15.84 21.39 3.60
#